data_edbd5c9276c9fcda8cc832ab33d67de8
#
_entry.id   edbd5c9276c9fcda8cc832ab33d67de8
#
_cell.length_a   1.000
_cell.length_b   1.000
_cell.length_c   1.000
_cell.angle_alpha   90.00
_cell.angle_beta   90.00
_cell.angle_gamma   90.00
#
_symmetry.space_group_name_H-M   'P 1'
#
loop_
_entity.id
_entity.type
_entity.pdbx_description
1 polymer ?
#
loop_
_entity_poly.entity_id
_entity_poly.type
_entity_poly.pdbx_seq_one_letter_code
_entity_poly.pdbx_strand_id
1 'polypeptide(L)'
;MKRTIIISLLTVFFALTLDAQTALKKVYNEDINPLEQIDLALVKAKSEGKFVVCQVGGNWCPWCLRFADFIANDSAISKVIDENFVYIHVNYNPRKSEGEEKMQLAKKMLERLNNPARFGFPVFVVLDDKG
;
A
#
# COMPACT_ATOMS: atom_id res chain seq x y z
N MET A 1 -12.19 -46.10 -25.78
CA MET A 1 -12.22 -44.78 -26.42
C MET A 1 -13.07 -43.74 -25.64
N LYS A 2 -14.25 -44.04 -25.17
CA LYS A 2 -15.08 -43.10 -24.40
C LYS A 2 -14.46 -42.66 -23.05
N ARG A 3 -13.74 -43.49 -22.35
CA ARG A 3 -13.08 -43.18 -21.06
C ARG A 3 -11.86 -42.27 -21.20
N THR A 4 -11.10 -42.40 -22.28
CA THR A 4 -9.91 -41.58 -22.57
C THR A 4 -10.27 -40.16 -22.96
N ILE A 5 -11.41 -39.95 -23.66
CA ILE A 5 -11.89 -38.64 -24.05
C ILE A 5 -12.36 -37.84 -22.83
N ILE A 6 -13.02 -38.48 -21.85
CA ILE A 6 -13.51 -37.83 -20.63
C ILE A 6 -12.33 -37.36 -19.76
N ILE A 7 -11.28 -38.15 -19.63
CA ILE A 7 -10.08 -37.77 -18.87
C ILE A 7 -9.35 -36.59 -19.54
N SER A 8 -9.28 -36.58 -20.86
CA SER A 8 -8.65 -35.51 -21.63
C SER A 8 -9.43 -34.19 -21.52
N LEU A 9 -10.76 -34.24 -21.48
CA LEU A 9 -11.61 -33.06 -21.28
C LEU A 9 -11.51 -32.49 -19.84
N LEU A 10 -11.38 -33.36 -18.83
CA LEU A 10 -11.21 -32.92 -17.45
C LEU A 10 -9.84 -32.25 -17.22
N THR A 11 -8.78 -32.74 -17.84
CA THR A 11 -7.45 -32.15 -17.74
C THR A 11 -7.35 -30.77 -18.42
N VAL A 12 -8.03 -30.59 -19.54
CA VAL A 12 -8.09 -29.29 -20.25
C VAL A 12 -8.91 -28.27 -19.44
N PHE A 13 -9.99 -28.68 -18.78
CA PHE A 13 -10.79 -27.78 -17.95
C PHE A 13 -10.07 -27.32 -16.67
N PHE A 14 -9.20 -28.17 -16.10
CA PHE A 14 -8.39 -27.81 -14.92
C PHE A 14 -7.22 -26.88 -15.27
N ALA A 15 -6.69 -26.95 -16.49
CA ALA A 15 -5.62 -26.07 -16.95
C ALA A 15 -6.11 -24.63 -17.23
N LEU A 16 -7.40 -24.42 -17.50
CA LEU A 16 -7.98 -23.11 -17.79
C LEU A 16 -8.35 -22.30 -16.54
N THR A 17 -8.28 -22.87 -15.34
CA THR A 17 -8.62 -22.17 -14.08
C THR A 17 -7.42 -21.61 -13.33
N LEU A 18 -6.20 -21.73 -13.87
CA LEU A 18 -4.98 -21.32 -13.16
C LEU A 18 -4.53 -19.88 -13.41
N ASP A 19 -5.25 -19.11 -14.22
CA ASP A 19 -4.76 -17.81 -14.72
C ASP A 19 -5.55 -16.58 -14.25
N ALA A 20 -5.97 -16.51 -13.00
CA ALA A 20 -6.60 -15.28 -12.50
C ALA A 20 -6.14 -14.86 -11.11
N GLN A 21 -4.87 -15.01 -10.79
CA GLN A 21 -4.27 -14.19 -9.75
C GLN A 21 -3.70 -12.94 -10.41
N THR A 22 -4.56 -11.96 -10.65
CA THR A 22 -4.12 -10.63 -11.03
C THR A 22 -3.15 -10.14 -9.96
N ALA A 23 -1.89 -9.94 -10.34
CA ALA A 23 -0.88 -9.41 -9.44
C ALA A 23 -1.35 -8.05 -8.90
N LEU A 24 -1.35 -7.88 -7.58
CA LEU A 24 -1.74 -6.63 -6.94
C LEU A 24 -0.84 -5.48 -7.42
N LYS A 25 -1.45 -4.34 -7.71
CA LYS A 25 -0.73 -3.15 -8.17
C LYS A 25 0.22 -2.64 -7.08
N LYS A 26 1.46 -2.38 -7.43
CA LYS A 26 2.41 -1.65 -6.58
C LYS A 26 1.95 -0.20 -6.44
N VAL A 27 1.82 0.28 -5.21
CA VAL A 27 1.31 1.63 -4.91
C VAL A 27 2.29 2.49 -4.12
N TYR A 28 3.31 1.87 -3.53
CA TYR A 28 4.35 2.58 -2.78
C TYR A 28 5.44 3.07 -3.74
N ASN A 29 5.74 4.38 -3.70
CA ASN A 29 6.86 4.94 -4.42
C ASN A 29 8.14 4.74 -3.58
N GLU A 30 9.05 3.91 -4.07
CA GLU A 30 10.29 3.53 -3.39
C GLU A 30 11.41 4.56 -3.60
N ASP A 31 11.22 5.52 -4.50
CA ASP A 31 12.23 6.52 -4.87
C ASP A 31 11.99 7.90 -4.23
N ILE A 32 10.82 8.13 -3.64
CA ILE A 32 10.51 9.38 -2.97
C ILE A 32 11.04 9.39 -1.54
N ASN A 33 11.53 10.56 -1.09
CA ASN A 33 11.85 10.78 0.31
C ASN A 33 10.55 10.77 1.15
N PRO A 34 10.38 9.83 2.09
CA PRO A 34 9.14 9.70 2.84
C PRO A 34 8.83 10.90 3.75
N LEU A 35 9.84 11.61 4.23
CA LEU A 35 9.64 12.82 5.04
C LEU A 35 9.08 13.95 4.19
N GLU A 36 9.64 14.16 3.00
CA GLU A 36 9.16 15.14 2.04
C GLU A 36 7.74 14.81 1.56
N GLN A 37 7.44 13.54 1.32
CA GLN A 37 6.10 13.08 0.96
C GLN A 37 5.06 13.47 2.03
N ILE A 38 5.40 13.28 3.30
CA ILE A 38 4.53 13.66 4.42
C ILE A 38 4.36 15.18 4.48
N ASP A 39 5.43 15.96 4.29
CA ASP A 39 5.36 17.43 4.31
C ASP A 39 4.46 17.97 3.20
N LEU A 40 4.59 17.44 1.98
CA LEU A 40 3.73 17.81 0.85
C LEU A 40 2.27 17.45 1.11
N ALA A 41 2.01 16.29 1.72
CA ALA A 41 0.67 15.87 2.08
C ALA A 41 0.04 16.80 3.14
N LEU A 42 0.81 17.24 4.14
CA LEU A 42 0.36 18.21 5.16
C LEU A 42 0.03 19.56 4.56
N VAL A 43 0.87 20.07 3.65
CA VAL A 43 0.59 21.33 2.93
C VAL A 43 -0.72 21.23 2.15
N LYS A 44 -0.92 20.14 1.42
CA LYS A 44 -2.14 19.87 0.68
C LYS A 44 -3.36 19.77 1.60
N ALA A 45 -3.26 18.96 2.65
CA ALA A 45 -4.35 18.77 3.60
C ALA A 45 -4.77 20.08 4.26
N LYS A 46 -3.82 20.91 4.66
CA LYS A 46 -4.09 22.24 5.22
C LYS A 46 -4.83 23.14 4.24
N SER A 47 -4.44 23.15 2.97
CA SER A 47 -5.12 23.97 1.94
C SER A 47 -6.54 23.48 1.64
N GLU A 48 -6.81 22.18 1.82
CA GLU A 48 -8.11 21.57 1.53
C GLU A 48 -8.98 21.38 2.79
N GLY A 49 -8.50 21.73 3.98
CA GLY A 49 -9.21 21.52 5.24
C GLY A 49 -9.40 20.04 5.59
N LYS A 50 -8.42 19.19 5.25
CA LYS A 50 -8.44 17.75 5.44
C LYS A 50 -7.39 17.27 6.43
N PHE A 51 -7.51 16.03 6.88
CA PHE A 51 -6.45 15.31 7.60
C PHE A 51 -5.57 14.53 6.62
N VAL A 52 -4.35 14.16 7.06
CA VAL A 52 -3.50 13.24 6.30
C VAL A 52 -3.66 11.84 6.87
N VAL A 53 -3.81 10.85 5.99
CA VAL A 53 -3.69 9.44 6.35
C VAL A 53 -2.44 8.86 5.70
N CYS A 54 -1.50 8.44 6.53
CA CYS A 54 -0.31 7.71 6.11
C CYS A 54 -0.57 6.20 6.24
N GLN A 55 -0.72 5.49 5.14
CA GLN A 55 -0.63 4.04 5.12
C GLN A 55 0.85 3.66 5.03
N VAL A 56 1.46 3.29 6.15
CA VAL A 56 2.86 2.88 6.21
C VAL A 56 2.98 1.40 5.88
N GLY A 57 3.86 1.08 4.96
CA GLY A 57 4.10 -0.28 4.49
C GLY A 57 5.03 -0.30 3.29
N GLY A 58 4.82 -1.21 2.36
CA GLY A 58 5.66 -1.30 1.17
C GLY A 58 5.12 -2.30 0.15
N ASN A 59 5.70 -2.27 -1.04
CA ASN A 59 5.35 -3.19 -2.12
C ASN A 59 5.72 -4.67 -1.82
N TRP A 60 6.52 -4.91 -0.80
CA TRP A 60 6.86 -6.23 -0.26
C TRP A 60 5.77 -6.84 0.64
N CYS A 61 4.77 -6.04 1.03
CA CYS A 61 3.75 -6.39 2.00
C CYS A 61 2.43 -6.73 1.28
N PRO A 62 2.05 -8.02 1.15
CA PRO A 62 0.82 -8.40 0.44
C PRO A 62 -0.45 -7.79 1.02
N TRP A 63 -0.56 -7.68 2.36
CA TRP A 63 -1.72 -7.07 3.01
C TRP A 63 -1.81 -5.56 2.78
N CYS A 64 -0.66 -4.88 2.65
CA CYS A 64 -0.62 -3.47 2.30
C CYS A 64 -1.20 -3.23 0.90
N LEU A 65 -0.82 -4.07 -0.06
CA LEU A 65 -1.31 -3.97 -1.43
C LEU A 65 -2.79 -4.37 -1.56
N ARG A 66 -3.23 -5.42 -0.84
CA ARG A 66 -4.64 -5.83 -0.80
C ARG A 66 -5.53 -4.74 -0.21
N PHE A 67 -5.07 -4.09 0.86
CA PHE A 67 -5.82 -3.00 1.47
C PHE A 67 -5.91 -1.78 0.53
N ALA A 68 -4.82 -1.42 -0.13
CA ALA A 68 -4.81 -0.34 -1.11
C ALA A 68 -5.74 -0.65 -2.30
N ASP A 69 -5.74 -1.87 -2.79
CA ASP A 69 -6.62 -2.33 -3.86
C ASP A 69 -8.10 -2.28 -3.43
N PHE A 70 -8.42 -2.72 -2.22
CA PHE A 70 -9.76 -2.65 -1.64
C PHE A 70 -10.29 -1.22 -1.58
N ILE A 71 -9.49 -0.27 -1.05
CA ILE A 71 -9.86 1.14 -0.99
C ILE A 71 -10.10 1.71 -2.40
N ALA A 72 -9.23 1.40 -3.35
CA ALA A 72 -9.31 1.94 -4.70
C ALA A 72 -10.52 1.42 -5.50
N ASN A 73 -10.98 0.21 -5.20
CA ASN A 73 -12.07 -0.46 -5.94
C ASN A 73 -13.44 -0.34 -5.26
N ASP A 74 -13.52 0.08 -4.00
CA ASP A 74 -14.79 0.37 -3.33
C ASP A 74 -15.12 1.86 -3.47
N SER A 75 -16.13 2.17 -4.27
CA SER A 75 -16.50 3.56 -4.58
C SER A 75 -17.02 4.35 -3.37
N ALA A 76 -17.66 3.68 -2.41
CA ALA A 76 -18.16 4.34 -1.20
C ALA A 76 -17.00 4.72 -0.26
N ILE A 77 -16.05 3.81 -0.08
CA ILE A 77 -14.86 4.05 0.75
C ILE A 77 -13.96 5.07 0.09
N SER A 78 -13.67 4.92 -1.21
CA SER A 78 -12.85 5.86 -1.98
C SER A 78 -13.40 7.28 -1.88
N LYS A 79 -14.72 7.45 -2.02
CA LYS A 79 -15.38 8.76 -1.89
C LYS A 79 -15.16 9.37 -0.49
N VAL A 80 -15.37 8.61 0.57
CA VAL A 80 -15.18 9.11 1.96
C VAL A 80 -13.73 9.52 2.19
N ILE A 81 -12.77 8.74 1.67
CA ILE A 81 -11.35 9.05 1.78
C ILE A 81 -11.03 10.33 1.01
N ASP A 82 -11.45 10.45 -0.24
CA ASP A 82 -11.15 11.59 -1.09
C ASP A 82 -11.76 12.90 -0.57
N GLU A 83 -12.94 12.83 0.04
CA GLU A 83 -13.62 14.01 0.58
C GLU A 83 -12.99 14.52 1.89
N ASN A 84 -12.40 13.65 2.72
CA ASN A 84 -11.98 14.00 4.09
C ASN A 84 -10.48 13.94 4.34
N PHE A 85 -9.73 13.25 3.48
CA PHE A 85 -8.33 12.96 3.74
C PHE A 85 -7.44 13.20 2.52
N VAL A 86 -6.21 13.60 2.79
CA VAL A 86 -5.08 13.40 1.87
C VAL A 86 -4.46 12.05 2.23
N TYR A 87 -4.74 11.04 1.42
CA TYR A 87 -4.29 9.68 1.66
C TYR A 87 -3.00 9.38 0.91
N ILE A 88 -1.96 8.94 1.62
CA ILE A 88 -0.65 8.65 1.04
C ILE A 88 -0.14 7.27 1.44
N HIS A 89 0.53 6.59 0.50
CA HIS A 89 1.24 5.35 0.76
C HIS A 89 2.70 5.68 1.09
N VAL A 90 3.08 5.56 2.35
CA VAL A 90 4.42 5.89 2.84
C VAL A 90 5.27 4.62 2.84
N ASN A 91 6.29 4.59 1.96
CA ASN A 91 7.14 3.43 1.81
C ASN A 91 8.06 3.24 3.02
N TYR A 92 8.05 2.05 3.57
CA TYR A 92 9.02 1.54 4.52
C TYR A 92 9.61 0.23 4.00
N ASN A 93 10.91 0.20 3.76
CA ASN A 93 11.60 -1.02 3.39
C ASN A 93 12.68 -1.34 4.44
N PRO A 94 12.52 -2.45 5.21
CA PRO A 94 13.47 -2.81 6.25
C PRO A 94 14.74 -3.48 5.70
N ARG A 95 14.87 -3.64 4.39
CA ARG A 95 15.99 -4.37 3.77
C ARG A 95 17.26 -3.53 3.71
N LYS A 96 18.35 -4.06 4.23
CA LYS A 96 19.68 -3.44 4.16
C LYS A 96 20.21 -3.24 2.74
N SER A 97 19.69 -3.99 1.77
CA SER A 97 20.06 -3.88 0.35
C SER A 97 19.68 -2.53 -0.29
N GLU A 98 18.80 -1.76 0.34
CA GLU A 98 18.39 -0.44 -0.16
C GLU A 98 19.43 0.67 0.05
N GLY A 99 20.48 0.40 0.83
CA GLY A 99 21.55 1.33 1.15
C GLY A 99 21.32 2.13 2.45
N GLU A 100 22.39 2.65 3.00
CA GLU A 100 22.42 3.33 4.30
C GLU A 100 21.53 4.59 4.32
N GLU A 101 21.55 5.38 3.26
CA GLU A 101 20.76 6.61 3.17
C GLU A 101 19.25 6.34 3.26
N LYS A 102 18.73 5.39 2.49
CA LYS A 102 17.31 4.99 2.54
C LYS A 102 16.94 4.41 3.90
N MET A 103 17.82 3.66 4.53
CA MET A 103 17.61 3.14 5.89
C MET A 103 17.50 4.27 6.92
N GLN A 104 18.36 5.28 6.85
CA GLN A 104 18.30 6.44 7.75
C GLN A 104 17.04 7.27 7.54
N LEU A 105 16.62 7.47 6.30
CA LEU A 105 15.35 8.14 5.98
C LEU A 105 14.14 7.36 6.51
N ALA A 106 14.13 6.04 6.34
CA ALA A 106 13.08 5.17 6.86
C ALA A 106 13.00 5.25 8.40
N LYS A 107 14.15 5.24 9.08
CA LYS A 107 14.22 5.39 10.55
C LYS A 107 13.64 6.74 11.00
N LYS A 108 14.08 7.83 10.38
CA LYS A 108 13.58 9.19 10.70
C LYS A 108 12.07 9.31 10.45
N MET A 109 11.58 8.70 9.39
CA MET A 109 10.15 8.66 9.09
C MET A 109 9.37 7.92 10.19
N LEU A 110 9.83 6.75 10.62
CA LEU A 110 9.19 6.02 11.71
C LEU A 110 9.23 6.81 13.01
N GLU A 111 10.35 7.45 13.35
CA GLU A 111 10.47 8.30 14.53
C GLU A 111 9.48 9.46 14.49
N ARG A 112 9.36 10.15 13.36
CA ARG A 112 8.39 11.23 13.15
C ARG A 112 6.95 10.79 13.35
N LEU A 113 6.61 9.58 12.93
CA LEU A 113 5.27 8.99 13.08
C LEU A 113 5.07 8.25 14.40
N ASN A 114 5.94 8.46 15.40
CA ASN A 114 5.91 7.82 16.71
C ASN A 114 6.03 6.28 16.68
N ASN A 115 6.93 5.79 15.81
CA ASN A 115 7.28 4.37 15.67
C ASN A 115 6.08 3.42 15.47
N PRO A 116 5.24 3.64 14.45
CA PRO A 116 4.05 2.83 14.24
C PRO A 116 4.37 1.40 13.83
N ALA A 117 5.58 1.13 13.35
CA ALA A 117 6.01 -0.21 12.90
C ALA A 117 5.87 -1.31 13.97
N ARG A 118 5.80 -0.94 15.25
CA ARG A 118 5.55 -1.88 16.37
C ARG A 118 4.21 -2.61 16.29
N PHE A 119 3.26 -2.07 15.51
CA PHE A 119 1.93 -2.67 15.33
C PHE A 119 1.84 -3.59 14.11
N GLY A 120 2.91 -3.72 13.32
CA GLY A 120 2.91 -4.47 12.05
C GLY A 120 2.49 -3.64 10.85
N PHE A 121 2.24 -4.29 9.71
CA PHE A 121 1.93 -3.63 8.44
C PHE A 121 0.72 -4.29 7.74
N PRO A 122 -0.12 -3.49 7.05
CA PRO A 122 -0.08 -2.02 7.00
C PRO A 122 -0.40 -1.41 8.36
N VAL A 123 0.19 -0.27 8.66
CA VAL A 123 -0.21 0.55 9.80
C VAL A 123 -0.62 1.94 9.32
N PHE A 124 -1.63 2.51 9.98
CA PHE A 124 -2.21 3.78 9.61
C PHE A 124 -1.89 4.82 10.69
N VAL A 125 -1.43 5.98 10.24
CA VAL A 125 -1.21 7.14 11.08
C VAL A 125 -2.01 8.29 10.52
N VAL A 126 -2.85 8.90 11.36
CA VAL A 126 -3.62 10.08 10.99
C VAL A 126 -2.93 11.31 11.57
N LEU A 127 -2.67 12.29 10.71
CA LEU A 127 -2.04 13.54 11.09
C LEU A 127 -3.04 14.68 10.94
N ASP A 128 -3.04 15.60 11.89
CA ASP A 128 -3.74 16.88 11.79
C ASP A 128 -2.92 17.92 11.00
N ASP A 129 -3.33 19.18 11.05
CA ASP A 129 -2.66 20.28 10.36
C ASP A 129 -1.29 20.66 10.93
N LYS A 130 -0.90 20.06 12.05
CA LYS A 130 0.41 20.23 12.71
C LYS A 130 1.37 19.11 12.45
N GLY A 131 0.88 17.93 12.03
CA GLY A 131 1.65 16.75 11.67
C GLY A 131 1.95 15.79 12.80
#